data_9bb5ac302bf61b83cdc162a7d19dafc7
#
_entry.id   9bb5ac302bf61b83cdc162a7d19dafc7
#
_cell.length_a   1.000
_cell.length_b   1.000
_cell.length_c   1.000
_cell.angle_alpha   90.00
_cell.angle_beta   90.00
_cell.angle_gamma   90.00
#
_symmetry.space_group_name_H-M   'P 1'
#
loop_
_entity.id
_entity.type
_entity.pdbx_description
1 polymer ?
#
loop_
_entity_poly.entity_id
_entity_poly.type
_entity_poly.pdbx_seq_one_letter_code
_entity_poly.pdbx_strand_id
1 'polypeptide(L)'
;MTSEPTDPKRQAILDGATRMFLAHGYRNVSMDKIAQAAPVSKATLYNHFDSKNALLAAVISSLCEALLQTMTQATIESDDVENNLTQIATSAVDLIYAEDALAIYRLVVAESPDFPELGQLFYQSGPQAALTQLEDYFRRLNAGGSYNIADPVFAADAFFSMLRGDLHVRCLLTKTLRPSADEKKRLVSQVIAFYMRGMLYAKS
;
A
#
# COMPACT_ATOMS: atom_id res chain seq x y z
N MET A 1 -7.30 20.77 4.46
CA MET A 1 -5.86 21.02 4.23
C MET A 1 -5.65 20.89 2.73
N THR A 2 -5.30 21.97 2.06
CA THR A 2 -5.02 21.99 0.61
C THR A 2 -3.80 21.12 0.36
N SER A 3 -3.94 20.08 -0.47
CA SER A 3 -2.81 19.33 -0.99
C SER A 3 -1.87 20.30 -1.68
N GLU A 4 -0.61 20.41 -1.21
CA GLU A 4 0.42 21.13 -1.95
C GLU A 4 0.48 20.56 -3.36
N PRO A 5 0.61 21.43 -4.40
CA PRO A 5 0.74 20.96 -5.76
C PRO A 5 1.97 20.05 -5.83
N THR A 6 1.75 18.80 -6.23
CA THR A 6 2.82 17.80 -6.39
C THR A 6 3.90 18.40 -7.30
N ASP A 7 5.12 18.55 -6.80
CA ASP A 7 6.24 19.07 -7.58
C ASP A 7 6.46 18.17 -8.82
N PRO A 8 6.28 18.69 -10.05
CA PRO A 8 6.39 17.89 -11.26
C PRO A 8 7.75 17.18 -11.41
N LYS A 9 8.82 17.80 -10.87
CA LYS A 9 10.16 17.20 -10.90
C LYS A 9 10.24 16.02 -9.94
N ARG A 10 9.66 16.14 -8.75
CA ARG A 10 9.59 15.05 -7.78
C ARG A 10 8.83 13.86 -8.35
N GLN A 11 7.68 14.08 -9.01
CA GLN A 11 6.91 13.02 -9.65
C GLN A 11 7.69 12.35 -10.78
N ALA A 12 8.32 13.11 -11.66
CA ALA A 12 9.16 12.57 -12.73
C ALA A 12 10.32 11.68 -12.19
N ILE A 13 10.90 12.06 -11.04
CA ILE A 13 11.93 11.26 -10.36
C ILE A 13 11.33 9.95 -9.84
N LEU A 14 10.17 9.96 -9.19
CA LEU A 14 9.51 8.76 -8.69
C LEU A 14 9.16 7.80 -9.83
N ASP A 15 8.58 8.30 -10.92
CA ASP A 15 8.25 7.50 -12.10
C ASP A 15 9.50 6.90 -12.76
N GLY A 16 10.57 7.70 -12.89
CA GLY A 16 11.85 7.25 -13.41
C GLY A 16 12.49 6.18 -12.52
N ALA A 17 12.47 6.38 -11.22
CA ALA A 17 12.98 5.42 -10.24
C ALA A 17 12.20 4.11 -10.26
N THR A 18 10.87 4.17 -10.28
CA THR A 18 10.00 2.99 -10.37
C THR A 18 10.36 2.17 -11.60
N ARG A 19 10.39 2.77 -12.79
CA ARG A 19 10.77 2.07 -14.03
C ARG A 19 12.16 1.44 -13.93
N MET A 20 13.14 2.15 -13.38
CA MET A 20 14.51 1.65 -13.28
C MET A 20 14.62 0.49 -12.29
N PHE A 21 13.99 0.59 -11.11
CA PHE A 21 14.02 -0.50 -10.13
C PHE A 21 13.33 -1.75 -10.66
N LEU A 22 12.19 -1.62 -11.34
CA LEU A 22 11.46 -2.76 -11.88
C LEU A 22 12.16 -3.43 -13.06
N ALA A 23 12.86 -2.64 -13.89
CA ALA A 23 13.56 -3.17 -15.06
C ALA A 23 14.91 -3.84 -14.73
N HIS A 24 15.64 -3.31 -13.75
CA HIS A 24 17.04 -3.68 -13.52
C HIS A 24 17.32 -4.24 -12.12
N GLY A 25 16.36 -4.28 -11.21
CA GLY A 25 16.53 -4.62 -9.80
C GLY A 25 17.16 -3.48 -8.99
N TYR A 26 17.04 -3.57 -7.67
CA TYR A 26 17.53 -2.51 -6.78
C TYR A 26 19.08 -2.41 -6.84
N ARG A 27 19.78 -3.56 -6.82
CA ARG A 27 21.26 -3.63 -6.80
C ARG A 27 21.90 -2.89 -7.97
N ASN A 28 21.37 -3.07 -9.18
CA ASN A 28 22.00 -2.63 -10.43
C ASN A 28 21.66 -1.19 -10.83
N VAL A 29 20.83 -0.51 -10.05
CA VAL A 29 20.39 0.87 -10.29
C VAL A 29 21.17 1.83 -9.41
N SER A 30 21.72 2.88 -10.02
CA SER A 30 22.38 4.00 -9.33
C SER A 30 21.51 5.27 -9.42
N MET A 31 21.73 6.22 -8.50
CA MET A 31 21.10 7.54 -8.53
C MET A 31 21.36 8.26 -9.88
N ASP A 32 22.54 8.10 -10.45
CA ASP A 32 22.89 8.69 -11.76
C ASP A 32 22.04 8.13 -12.91
N LYS A 33 21.82 6.81 -12.93
CA LYS A 33 20.95 6.17 -13.91
C LYS A 33 19.49 6.64 -13.75
N ILE A 34 19.05 6.84 -12.51
CA ILE A 34 17.71 7.35 -12.25
C ILE A 34 17.56 8.81 -12.74
N ALA A 35 18.57 9.67 -12.49
CA ALA A 35 18.54 11.05 -12.97
C ALA A 35 18.40 11.12 -14.49
N GLN A 36 19.09 10.25 -15.23
CA GLN A 36 18.98 10.12 -16.68
C GLN A 36 17.58 9.65 -17.12
N ALA A 37 17.01 8.65 -16.42
CA ALA A 37 15.70 8.10 -16.73
C ALA A 37 14.53 9.05 -16.38
N ALA A 38 14.75 9.98 -15.43
CA ALA A 38 13.76 10.95 -14.95
C ALA A 38 13.87 12.33 -15.63
N PRO A 39 14.55 12.51 -16.73
CA PRO A 39 15.12 13.68 -17.38
C PRO A 39 15.34 14.89 -16.44
N VAL A 40 16.01 14.66 -15.32
CA VAL A 40 16.41 15.70 -14.37
C VAL A 40 17.92 15.76 -14.21
N SER A 41 18.45 16.92 -13.75
CA SER A 41 19.85 17.01 -13.39
C SER A 41 20.15 16.15 -12.14
N LYS A 42 21.38 15.67 -12.03
CA LYS A 42 21.87 14.97 -10.84
C LYS A 42 21.68 15.81 -9.57
N ALA A 43 21.97 17.11 -9.64
CA ALA A 43 21.76 18.05 -8.54
C ALA A 43 20.27 18.11 -8.13
N THR A 44 19.36 18.17 -9.12
CA THR A 44 17.92 18.13 -8.86
C THR A 44 17.51 16.84 -8.13
N LEU A 45 17.99 15.70 -8.57
CA LEU A 45 17.68 14.42 -7.91
C LEU A 45 18.14 14.41 -6.45
N TYR A 46 19.39 14.82 -6.19
CA TYR A 46 19.92 14.83 -4.82
C TYR A 46 19.30 15.91 -3.92
N ASN A 47 18.73 17.00 -4.50
CA ASN A 47 17.95 17.97 -3.74
C ASN A 47 16.61 17.42 -3.24
N HIS A 48 16.06 16.40 -3.92
CA HIS A 48 14.82 15.75 -3.51
C HIS A 48 15.02 14.50 -2.67
N PHE A 49 16.12 13.75 -2.91
CA PHE A 49 16.35 12.44 -2.29
C PHE A 49 17.83 12.24 -1.96
N ASP A 50 18.15 12.15 -0.69
CA ASP A 50 19.53 12.01 -0.20
C ASP A 50 20.18 10.67 -0.57
N SER A 51 19.37 9.64 -0.81
CA SER A 51 19.87 8.29 -1.07
C SER A 51 18.91 7.46 -1.91
N LYS A 52 19.43 6.36 -2.46
CA LYS A 52 18.64 5.34 -3.17
C LYS A 52 17.58 4.69 -2.26
N ASN A 53 17.89 4.50 -0.98
CA ASN A 53 16.94 4.00 0.02
C ASN A 53 15.80 4.98 0.25
N ALA A 54 16.11 6.27 0.44
CA ALA A 54 15.10 7.32 0.60
C ALA A 54 14.20 7.43 -0.64
N LEU A 55 14.78 7.29 -1.82
CA LEU A 55 14.02 7.30 -3.07
C LEU A 55 13.10 6.07 -3.20
N LEU A 56 13.58 4.87 -2.86
CA LEU A 56 12.73 3.67 -2.88
C LEU A 56 11.61 3.76 -1.85
N ALA A 57 11.89 4.26 -0.64
CA ALA A 57 10.85 4.52 0.36
C ALA A 57 9.77 5.46 -0.17
N ALA A 58 10.17 6.53 -0.85
CA ALA A 58 9.23 7.49 -1.44
C ALA A 58 8.43 6.87 -2.60
N VAL A 59 9.02 5.99 -3.41
CA VAL A 59 8.29 5.22 -4.44
C VAL A 59 7.22 4.34 -3.79
N ILE A 60 7.57 3.60 -2.75
CA ILE A 60 6.63 2.73 -2.04
C ILE A 60 5.50 3.55 -1.40
N SER A 61 5.85 4.64 -0.71
CA SER A 61 4.86 5.55 -0.09
C SER A 61 3.91 6.14 -1.12
N SER A 62 4.43 6.55 -2.29
CA SER A 62 3.60 7.08 -3.39
C SER A 62 2.62 6.03 -3.93
N LEU A 63 3.01 4.77 -4.03
CA LEU A 63 2.09 3.70 -4.42
C LEU A 63 0.98 3.48 -3.39
N CYS A 64 1.27 3.69 -2.10
CA CYS A 64 0.30 3.53 -1.02
C CYS A 64 -0.59 4.75 -0.79
N GLU A 65 -0.28 5.90 -1.37
CA GLU A 65 -0.93 7.19 -1.07
C GLU A 65 -2.45 7.14 -1.26
N ALA A 66 -2.93 6.59 -2.37
CA ALA A 66 -4.36 6.50 -2.66
C ALA A 66 -5.12 5.68 -1.60
N LEU A 67 -4.54 4.57 -1.14
CA LEU A 67 -5.11 3.76 -0.07
C LEU A 67 -5.18 4.55 1.23
N LEU A 68 -4.08 5.20 1.63
CA LEU A 68 -4.01 5.95 2.88
C LEU A 68 -4.97 7.14 2.89
N GLN A 69 -5.14 7.81 1.74
CA GLN A 69 -6.15 8.87 1.58
C GLN A 69 -7.57 8.33 1.73
N THR A 70 -7.90 7.20 1.09
CA THR A 70 -9.21 6.56 1.23
C THR A 70 -9.51 6.21 2.67
N MET A 71 -8.53 5.65 3.39
CA MET A 71 -8.69 5.32 4.81
C MET A 71 -8.91 6.56 5.67
N THR A 72 -8.22 7.66 5.38
CA THR A 72 -8.40 8.93 6.09
C THR A 72 -9.81 9.49 5.86
N GLN A 73 -10.30 9.48 4.63
CA GLN A 73 -11.66 9.97 4.29
C GLN A 73 -12.75 9.11 4.92
N ALA A 74 -12.65 7.78 4.79
CA ALA A 74 -13.58 6.84 5.40
C ALA A 74 -13.75 7.05 6.92
N THR A 75 -12.71 7.52 7.58
CA THR A 75 -12.72 7.78 9.02
C THR A 75 -13.47 9.06 9.41
N ILE A 76 -13.61 10.02 8.50
CA ILE A 76 -14.10 11.38 8.79
C ILE A 76 -15.57 11.56 8.36
N GLU A 77 -16.02 10.87 7.31
CA GLU A 77 -17.21 11.26 6.55
C GLU A 77 -18.48 10.43 6.82
N SER A 78 -18.40 9.27 7.48
CA SER A 78 -19.56 8.37 7.59
C SER A 78 -19.52 7.46 8.81
N ASP A 79 -20.68 7.33 9.48
CA ASP A 79 -20.94 6.31 10.51
C ASP A 79 -21.24 4.92 9.89
N ASP A 80 -21.30 4.81 8.56
CA ASP A 80 -21.52 3.56 7.84
C ASP A 80 -20.22 2.75 7.74
N VAL A 81 -19.98 1.91 8.73
CA VAL A 81 -18.77 1.10 8.85
C VAL A 81 -18.63 0.11 7.70
N GLU A 82 -19.73 -0.49 7.22
CA GLU A 82 -19.68 -1.44 6.09
C GLU A 82 -19.23 -0.75 4.80
N ASN A 83 -19.78 0.42 4.52
CA ASN A 83 -19.37 1.23 3.38
C ASN A 83 -17.92 1.69 3.49
N ASN A 84 -17.49 2.15 4.66
CA ASN A 84 -16.12 2.58 4.91
C ASN A 84 -15.13 1.44 4.68
N LEU A 85 -15.38 0.25 5.25
CA LEU A 85 -14.54 -0.92 5.06
C LEU A 85 -14.56 -1.40 3.59
N THR A 86 -15.69 -1.27 2.89
CA THR A 86 -15.79 -1.60 1.46
C THR A 86 -14.91 -0.68 0.61
N GLN A 87 -14.90 0.62 0.89
CA GLN A 87 -14.04 1.58 0.20
C GLN A 87 -12.56 1.29 0.48
N ILE A 88 -12.19 1.06 1.75
CA ILE A 88 -10.83 0.68 2.15
C ILE A 88 -10.40 -0.62 1.45
N ALA A 89 -11.24 -1.65 1.47
CA ALA A 89 -10.97 -2.92 0.81
C ALA A 89 -10.77 -2.77 -0.70
N THR A 90 -11.60 -1.96 -1.35
CA THR A 90 -11.50 -1.69 -2.80
C THR A 90 -10.19 -1.01 -3.12
N SER A 91 -9.84 0.06 -2.41
CA SER A 91 -8.59 0.77 -2.59
C SER A 91 -7.37 -0.12 -2.29
N ALA A 92 -7.45 -0.95 -1.25
CA ALA A 92 -6.41 -1.91 -0.91
C ALA A 92 -6.21 -2.98 -2.01
N VAL A 93 -7.30 -3.53 -2.55
CA VAL A 93 -7.25 -4.52 -3.63
C VAL A 93 -6.69 -3.90 -4.91
N ASP A 94 -7.08 -2.67 -5.24
CA ASP A 94 -6.55 -1.97 -6.41
C ASP A 94 -5.05 -1.72 -6.28
N LEU A 95 -4.57 -1.35 -5.10
CA LEU A 95 -3.13 -1.22 -4.81
C LEU A 95 -2.41 -2.58 -4.87
N ILE A 96 -2.88 -3.56 -4.07
CA ILE A 96 -2.18 -4.86 -3.87
C ILE A 96 -2.02 -5.62 -5.18
N TYR A 97 -3.00 -5.51 -6.08
CA TYR A 97 -2.99 -6.19 -7.38
C TYR A 97 -2.55 -5.28 -8.55
N ALA A 98 -2.11 -4.05 -8.28
CA ALA A 98 -1.49 -3.20 -9.29
C ALA A 98 -0.17 -3.83 -9.78
N GLU A 99 0.13 -3.63 -11.06
CA GLU A 99 1.32 -4.24 -11.67
C GLU A 99 2.61 -3.80 -10.98
N ASP A 100 2.75 -2.51 -10.74
CA ASP A 100 3.93 -1.94 -10.09
C ASP A 100 4.05 -2.37 -8.63
N ALA A 101 2.94 -2.46 -7.89
CA ALA A 101 2.94 -2.93 -6.51
C ALA A 101 3.39 -4.41 -6.41
N LEU A 102 2.85 -5.28 -7.27
CA LEU A 102 3.28 -6.69 -7.36
C LEU A 102 4.75 -6.81 -7.77
N ALA A 103 5.21 -5.96 -8.68
CA ALA A 103 6.60 -5.99 -9.15
C ALA A 103 7.57 -5.48 -8.09
N ILE A 104 7.23 -4.41 -7.36
CA ILE A 104 8.01 -3.91 -6.21
C ILE A 104 8.04 -4.97 -5.10
N TYR A 105 6.91 -5.61 -4.80
CA TYR A 105 6.88 -6.69 -3.80
C TYR A 105 7.86 -7.82 -4.15
N ARG A 106 7.84 -8.30 -5.41
CA ARG A 106 8.78 -9.33 -5.88
C ARG A 106 10.23 -8.87 -5.77
N LEU A 107 10.51 -7.62 -6.17
CA LEU A 107 11.83 -7.03 -6.08
C LEU A 107 12.34 -7.03 -4.63
N VAL A 108 11.52 -6.56 -3.69
CA VAL A 108 11.89 -6.51 -2.27
C VAL A 108 12.15 -7.91 -1.72
N VAL A 109 11.27 -8.88 -2.01
CA VAL A 109 11.44 -10.26 -1.55
C VAL A 109 12.72 -10.89 -2.12
N ALA A 110 13.05 -10.62 -3.39
CA ALA A 110 14.24 -11.16 -4.04
C ALA A 110 15.54 -10.53 -3.53
N GLU A 111 15.53 -9.24 -3.20
CA GLU A 111 16.74 -8.49 -2.82
C GLU A 111 16.96 -8.45 -1.29
N SER A 112 15.93 -8.67 -0.47
CA SER A 112 16.02 -8.60 1.00
C SER A 112 17.04 -9.57 1.63
N PRO A 113 17.31 -10.76 1.09
CA PRO A 113 18.37 -11.61 1.65
C PRO A 113 19.77 -10.98 1.62
N ASP A 114 20.04 -10.17 0.59
CA ASP A 114 21.33 -9.45 0.44
C ASP A 114 21.28 -8.01 1.01
N PHE A 115 20.08 -7.44 1.09
CA PHE A 115 19.80 -6.08 1.58
C PHE A 115 18.63 -6.10 2.61
N PRO A 116 18.86 -6.58 3.84
CA PRO A 116 17.79 -6.73 4.84
C PRO A 116 17.03 -5.45 5.14
N GLU A 117 17.71 -4.30 5.01
CA GLU A 117 17.10 -2.98 5.18
C GLU A 117 15.97 -2.69 4.18
N LEU A 118 15.98 -3.33 2.99
CA LEU A 118 14.90 -3.16 2.00
C LEU A 118 13.57 -3.72 2.47
N GLY A 119 13.60 -4.89 3.10
CA GLY A 119 12.39 -5.51 3.67
C GLY A 119 11.78 -4.62 4.76
N GLN A 120 12.62 -4.10 5.65
CA GLN A 120 12.19 -3.18 6.70
C GLN A 120 11.65 -1.87 6.13
N LEU A 121 12.36 -1.29 5.16
CA LEU A 121 11.95 -0.07 4.48
C LEU A 121 10.59 -0.24 3.81
N PHE A 122 10.41 -1.32 3.03
CA PHE A 122 9.16 -1.64 2.38
C PHE A 122 8.01 -1.74 3.37
N TYR A 123 8.20 -2.51 4.44
CA TYR A 123 7.17 -2.70 5.47
C TYR A 123 6.78 -1.38 6.13
N GLN A 124 7.75 -0.57 6.55
CA GLN A 124 7.51 0.71 7.22
C GLN A 124 6.86 1.75 6.30
N SER A 125 7.30 1.82 5.02
CA SER A 125 6.83 2.85 4.08
C SER A 125 5.46 2.58 3.48
N GLY A 126 4.95 1.36 3.56
CA GLY A 126 3.66 0.96 2.99
C GLY A 126 2.78 0.19 3.97
N PRO A 127 2.97 -1.14 4.13
CA PRO A 127 2.06 -1.99 4.90
C PRO A 127 1.80 -1.52 6.33
N GLN A 128 2.84 -1.10 7.06
CA GLN A 128 2.73 -0.66 8.44
C GLN A 128 1.84 0.57 8.59
N ALA A 129 1.96 1.54 7.67
CA ALA A 129 1.13 2.75 7.71
C ALA A 129 -0.35 2.41 7.53
N ALA A 130 -0.68 1.50 6.60
CA ALA A 130 -2.06 1.05 6.38
C ALA A 130 -2.62 0.28 7.60
N LEU A 131 -1.82 -0.62 8.18
CA LEU A 131 -2.20 -1.36 9.39
C LEU A 131 -2.49 -0.41 10.55
N THR A 132 -1.59 0.55 10.83
CA THR A 132 -1.76 1.51 11.92
C THR A 132 -3.03 2.36 11.73
N GLN A 133 -3.30 2.85 10.52
CA GLN A 133 -4.52 3.63 10.27
C GLN A 133 -5.79 2.81 10.48
N LEU A 134 -5.83 1.54 10.06
CA LEU A 134 -7.00 0.69 10.25
C LEU A 134 -7.18 0.29 11.72
N GLU A 135 -6.08 0.03 12.43
CA GLU A 135 -6.10 -0.18 13.88
C GLU A 135 -6.69 1.01 14.61
N ASP A 136 -6.24 2.23 14.30
CA ASP A 136 -6.76 3.47 14.89
C ASP A 136 -8.25 3.67 14.56
N TYR A 137 -8.68 3.30 13.36
CA TYR A 137 -10.10 3.31 13.01
C TYR A 137 -10.91 2.35 13.88
N PHE A 138 -10.45 1.13 14.10
CA PHE A 138 -11.12 0.16 14.96
C PHE A 138 -11.13 0.57 16.43
N ARG A 139 -10.06 1.20 16.92
CA ARG A 139 -10.03 1.76 18.29
C ARG A 139 -11.08 2.86 18.45
N ARG A 140 -11.28 3.71 17.46
CA ARG A 140 -12.35 4.74 17.48
C ARG A 140 -13.74 4.13 17.47
N LEU A 141 -13.99 3.10 16.67
CA LEU A 141 -15.28 2.38 16.68
C LEU A 141 -15.61 1.81 18.07
N ASN A 142 -14.61 1.24 18.74
CA ASN A 142 -14.77 0.76 20.12
C ASN A 142 -15.06 1.90 21.09
N ALA A 143 -14.37 3.01 20.98
CA ALA A 143 -14.58 4.18 21.83
C ALA A 143 -15.99 4.79 21.66
N GLY A 144 -16.55 4.74 20.44
CA GLY A 144 -17.92 5.15 20.14
C GLY A 144 -18.99 4.23 20.73
N GLY A 145 -18.61 3.04 21.21
CA GLY A 145 -19.50 2.12 21.95
C GLY A 145 -20.42 1.27 21.09
N SER A 146 -20.46 1.48 19.77
CA SER A 146 -21.31 0.71 18.83
C SER A 146 -20.71 -0.65 18.45
N TYR A 147 -19.40 -0.83 18.62
CA TYR A 147 -18.67 -2.05 18.28
C TYR A 147 -17.83 -2.53 19.47
N ASN A 148 -17.49 -3.81 19.46
CA ASN A 148 -16.62 -4.44 20.46
C ASN A 148 -15.58 -5.32 19.76
N ILE A 149 -14.59 -4.70 19.14
CA ILE A 149 -13.48 -5.37 18.48
C ILE A 149 -12.46 -5.73 19.56
N ALA A 150 -12.35 -7.00 19.91
CA ALA A 150 -11.55 -7.47 21.04
C ALA A 150 -10.05 -7.14 20.87
N ASP A 151 -9.52 -7.28 19.66
CA ASP A 151 -8.13 -6.98 19.32
C ASP A 151 -8.08 -6.18 18.00
N PRO A 152 -8.04 -4.83 18.07
CA PRO A 152 -7.94 -3.99 16.89
C PRO A 152 -6.70 -4.24 16.02
N VAL A 153 -5.57 -4.64 16.63
CA VAL A 153 -4.32 -4.95 15.90
C VAL A 153 -4.51 -6.19 15.05
N PHE A 154 -4.97 -7.28 15.67
CA PHE A 154 -5.28 -8.52 14.96
C PHE A 154 -6.36 -8.32 13.90
N ALA A 155 -7.39 -7.55 14.22
CA ALA A 155 -8.46 -7.23 13.29
C ALA A 155 -7.92 -6.52 12.03
N ALA A 156 -7.06 -5.51 12.18
CA ALA A 156 -6.45 -4.83 11.05
C ALA A 156 -5.58 -5.76 10.19
N ASP A 157 -4.75 -6.58 10.83
CA ASP A 157 -3.91 -7.55 10.12
C ASP A 157 -4.75 -8.60 9.37
N ALA A 158 -5.77 -9.17 10.03
CA ALA A 158 -6.69 -10.15 9.44
C ALA A 158 -7.41 -9.56 8.21
N PHE A 159 -7.84 -8.29 8.28
CA PHE A 159 -8.50 -7.61 7.17
C PHE A 159 -7.63 -7.58 5.90
N PHE A 160 -6.42 -7.06 6.00
CA PHE A 160 -5.51 -7.00 4.84
C PHE A 160 -5.00 -8.38 4.43
N SER A 161 -4.86 -9.32 5.36
CA SER A 161 -4.46 -10.69 5.06
C SER A 161 -5.51 -11.43 4.25
N MET A 162 -6.80 -11.25 4.54
CA MET A 162 -7.89 -11.82 3.75
C MET A 162 -7.95 -11.23 2.33
N LEU A 163 -7.69 -9.92 2.16
CA LEU A 163 -7.66 -9.28 0.86
C LEU A 163 -6.48 -9.74 -0.02
N ARG A 164 -5.38 -10.17 0.59
CA ARG A 164 -4.26 -10.80 -0.13
C ARG A 164 -4.58 -12.24 -0.52
N GLY A 165 -4.77 -13.09 0.45
CA GLY A 165 -5.15 -14.49 0.29
C GLY A 165 -4.34 -15.29 -0.76
N ASP A 166 -4.91 -16.37 -1.27
CA ASP A 166 -4.34 -17.22 -2.31
C ASP A 166 -4.11 -16.49 -3.63
N LEU A 167 -5.04 -15.63 -4.02
CA LEU A 167 -4.96 -14.91 -5.29
C LEU A 167 -3.69 -14.05 -5.37
N HIS A 168 -3.30 -13.39 -4.29
CA HIS A 168 -2.09 -12.58 -4.26
C HIS A 168 -0.83 -13.43 -4.41
N VAL A 169 -0.76 -14.57 -3.73
CA VAL A 169 0.35 -15.52 -3.87
C VAL A 169 0.46 -16.00 -5.32
N ARG A 170 -0.64 -16.36 -5.95
CA ARG A 170 -0.66 -16.76 -7.37
C ARG A 170 -0.20 -15.64 -8.30
N CYS A 171 -0.62 -14.39 -8.05
CA CYS A 171 -0.15 -13.22 -8.81
C CYS A 171 1.34 -12.96 -8.61
N LEU A 172 1.88 -13.18 -7.42
CA LEU A 172 3.32 -13.06 -7.16
C LEU A 172 4.14 -14.12 -7.91
N LEU A 173 3.68 -15.37 -7.92
CA LEU A 173 4.36 -16.49 -8.56
C LEU A 173 4.20 -16.52 -10.08
N THR A 174 3.09 -15.99 -10.60
CA THR A 174 2.77 -16.01 -12.02
C THR A 174 2.75 -14.59 -12.59
N LYS A 175 3.86 -14.19 -13.23
CA LYS A 175 4.05 -12.80 -13.69
C LYS A 175 2.95 -12.27 -14.63
N THR A 176 2.28 -13.16 -15.36
CA THR A 176 1.21 -12.81 -16.32
C THR A 176 -0.20 -12.86 -15.71
N LEU A 177 -0.36 -13.42 -14.51
CA LEU A 177 -1.66 -13.49 -13.87
C LEU A 177 -2.09 -12.11 -13.36
N ARG A 178 -3.25 -11.67 -13.81
CA ARG A 178 -3.91 -10.43 -13.35
C ARG A 178 -5.36 -10.74 -13.04
N PRO A 179 -5.85 -10.43 -11.85
CA PRO A 179 -7.26 -10.58 -11.55
C PRO A 179 -8.08 -9.58 -12.36
N SER A 180 -9.20 -10.04 -12.89
CA SER A 180 -10.19 -9.19 -13.53
C SER A 180 -10.86 -8.25 -12.51
N ALA A 181 -11.53 -7.20 -13.01
CA ALA A 181 -12.31 -6.31 -12.16
C ALA A 181 -13.40 -7.07 -11.37
N ASP A 182 -14.04 -8.08 -11.99
CA ASP A 182 -15.06 -8.89 -11.33
C ASP A 182 -14.49 -9.79 -10.24
N GLU A 183 -13.29 -10.36 -10.42
CA GLU A 183 -12.60 -11.13 -9.40
C GLU A 183 -12.23 -10.26 -8.20
N LYS A 184 -11.71 -9.06 -8.44
CA LYS A 184 -11.41 -8.07 -7.40
C LYS A 184 -12.67 -7.69 -6.63
N LYS A 185 -13.75 -7.34 -7.32
CA LYS A 185 -15.04 -6.98 -6.72
C LYS A 185 -15.63 -8.12 -5.88
N ARG A 186 -15.55 -9.36 -6.39
CA ARG A 186 -15.99 -10.54 -5.66
C ARG A 186 -15.18 -10.76 -4.39
N LEU A 187 -13.85 -10.63 -4.47
CA LEU A 187 -12.97 -10.74 -3.31
C LEU A 187 -13.36 -9.72 -2.23
N VAL A 188 -13.51 -8.46 -2.59
CA VAL A 188 -13.94 -7.40 -1.66
C VAL A 188 -15.26 -7.77 -1.01
N SER A 189 -16.29 -8.11 -1.80
CA SER A 189 -17.62 -8.44 -1.26
C SER A 189 -17.59 -9.63 -0.30
N GLN A 190 -16.82 -10.67 -0.61
CA GLN A 190 -16.69 -11.86 0.25
C GLN A 190 -15.96 -11.53 1.55
N VAL A 191 -14.88 -10.76 1.50
CA VAL A 191 -14.12 -10.37 2.68
C VAL A 191 -14.97 -9.47 3.58
N ILE A 192 -15.65 -8.49 3.03
CA ILE A 192 -16.53 -7.59 3.81
C ILE A 192 -17.66 -8.39 4.46
N ALA A 193 -18.36 -9.25 3.72
CA ALA A 193 -19.44 -10.06 4.27
C ALA A 193 -18.97 -10.98 5.41
N PHE A 194 -17.79 -11.59 5.27
CA PHE A 194 -17.19 -12.42 6.32
C PHE A 194 -16.78 -11.57 7.53
N TYR A 195 -16.13 -10.45 7.27
CA TYR A 195 -15.61 -9.56 8.29
C TYR A 195 -16.71 -8.94 9.15
N MET A 196 -17.76 -8.41 8.51
CA MET A 196 -18.92 -7.84 9.21
C MET A 196 -19.65 -8.85 10.09
N ARG A 197 -19.69 -10.13 9.67
CA ARG A 197 -20.35 -11.19 10.44
C ARG A 197 -19.49 -11.77 11.56
N GLY A 198 -18.17 -11.85 11.38
CA GLY A 198 -17.28 -12.59 12.27
C GLY A 198 -16.44 -11.74 13.22
N MET A 199 -16.10 -10.52 12.81
CA MET A 199 -15.12 -9.69 13.53
C MET A 199 -15.73 -8.47 14.21
N LEU A 200 -16.89 -8.00 13.73
CA LEU A 200 -17.57 -6.86 14.29
C LEU A 200 -18.80 -7.31 15.05
N TYR A 201 -18.69 -7.47 16.35
CA TYR A 201 -19.84 -7.65 17.23
C TYR A 201 -20.35 -6.28 17.66
N ALA A 202 -21.60 -5.94 17.25
CA ALA A 202 -22.32 -4.86 17.91
C ALA A 202 -22.51 -5.25 19.39
N LYS A 203 -22.29 -4.33 20.31
CA LYS A 203 -22.72 -4.53 21.69
C LYS A 203 -24.25 -4.64 21.67
N SER A 204 -24.78 -5.79 22.02
CA SER A 204 -26.21 -5.95 22.35
C SER A 204 -26.58 -5.15 23.59
#